data_affbf6343f01094d11e07e87234416c6
#
_entry.id   affbf6343f01094d11e07e87234416c6
#
_cell.length_a   1.000
_cell.length_b   1.000
_cell.length_c   1.000
_cell.angle_alpha   90.00
_cell.angle_beta   90.00
_cell.angle_gamma   90.00
#
_symmetry.space_group_name_H-M   'P 1'
#
loop_
_entity.id
_entity.type
_entity.pdbx_description
1 polymer ?
#
loop_
_entity_poly.entity_id
_entity_poly.type
_entity_poly.pdbx_seq_one_letter_code
_entity_poly.pdbx_strand_id
1 'polypeptide(L)'
;ADWSGWLRDEKAKWSTGLTKQQPDLLGALQAWFEPLLAICPALRAGIGANCLIQTRDLEILIDFQDGKVTKFTDQPFDFRFDIPQELLEAIVDQHAVDWSNSFFLSCRFVAWRSGEFNEYIYNFFKSLSVERMIRTEHEAASRLEINKDLSDEIELGDFVVQRKCPHRQADLSVFGEINGNEL
;
A
#
# COMPACT_ATOMS: atom_id res chain seq x y z
N ALA A 1 -4.89 37.10 7.64
CA ALA A 1 -5.80 36.11 8.22
C ALA A 1 -4.96 34.92 8.67
N ASP A 2 -5.10 34.48 9.92
CA ASP A 2 -4.43 33.30 10.43
C ASP A 2 -5.12 32.03 9.89
N TRP A 3 -4.71 31.64 8.69
CA TRP A 3 -5.20 30.46 8.01
C TRP A 3 -4.93 29.15 8.78
N SER A 4 -3.81 29.07 9.50
CA SER A 4 -3.44 27.90 10.29
C SER A 4 -4.29 27.76 11.56
N GLY A 5 -4.71 28.86 12.15
CA GLY A 5 -5.67 28.89 13.26
C GLY A 5 -7.04 28.39 12.81
N TRP A 6 -7.55 28.94 11.71
CA TRP A 6 -8.83 28.53 11.14
C TRP A 6 -8.84 27.03 10.78
N LEU A 7 -7.79 26.51 10.13
CA LEU A 7 -7.68 25.08 9.81
C LEU A 7 -7.69 24.18 11.05
N ARG A 8 -7.07 24.61 12.16
CA ARG A 8 -7.12 23.87 13.43
C ARG A 8 -8.52 23.80 14.00
N ASP A 9 -9.24 24.92 13.98
CA ASP A 9 -10.59 25.01 14.51
C ASP A 9 -11.58 24.20 13.66
N GLU A 10 -11.42 24.21 12.32
CA GLU A 10 -12.22 23.37 11.42
C GLU A 10 -11.92 21.88 11.61
N LYS A 11 -10.65 21.50 11.74
CA LYS A 11 -10.26 20.09 12.03
C LYS A 11 -10.90 19.62 13.36
N ALA A 12 -10.90 20.45 14.39
CA ALA A 12 -11.55 20.12 15.66
C ALA A 12 -13.05 19.88 15.51
N LYS A 13 -13.74 20.68 14.70
CA LYS A 13 -15.18 20.51 14.42
C LYS A 13 -15.47 19.21 13.65
N TRP A 14 -14.60 18.83 12.71
CA TRP A 14 -14.77 17.59 11.94
C TRP A 14 -14.53 16.32 12.78
N SER A 15 -13.64 16.38 13.77
CA SER A 15 -13.38 15.25 14.65
C SER A 15 -14.49 15.01 15.67
N THR A 16 -15.22 16.06 16.09
CA THR A 16 -16.33 15.93 17.05
C THR A 16 -17.58 15.25 16.49
N GLY A 17 -17.69 15.09 15.16
CA GLY A 17 -18.78 14.36 14.51
C GLY A 17 -18.55 12.85 14.38
N LEU A 18 -17.36 12.35 14.69
CA LEU A 18 -16.98 10.94 14.59
C LEU A 18 -17.22 10.27 15.96
N THR A 19 -18.44 9.86 16.25
CA THR A 19 -18.83 9.43 17.62
C THR A 19 -19.14 7.95 17.80
N LYS A 20 -18.87 7.09 16.81
CA LYS A 20 -19.00 5.64 17.03
C LYS A 20 -17.66 5.08 17.50
N GLN A 21 -17.62 4.62 18.75
CA GLN A 21 -16.50 3.84 19.26
C GLN A 21 -16.61 2.41 18.71
N GLN A 22 -15.53 1.93 18.10
CA GLN A 22 -15.34 0.51 17.83
C GLN A 22 -14.72 -0.12 19.09
N PRO A 23 -15.48 -0.90 19.87
CA PRO A 23 -14.99 -1.42 21.16
C PRO A 23 -13.83 -2.41 21.01
N ASP A 24 -13.68 -3.04 19.84
CA ASP A 24 -12.58 -3.95 19.49
C ASP A 24 -12.02 -3.59 18.10
N LEU A 25 -11.28 -2.50 18.05
CA LEU A 25 -10.65 -2.03 16.80
C LEU A 25 -9.61 -3.01 16.26
N LEU A 26 -8.84 -3.67 17.15
CA LEU A 26 -7.88 -4.69 16.74
C LEU A 26 -8.58 -5.89 16.10
N GLY A 27 -9.58 -6.46 16.76
CA GLY A 27 -10.35 -7.59 16.21
C GLY A 27 -11.05 -7.25 14.91
N ALA A 28 -11.57 -6.02 14.76
CA ALA A 28 -12.18 -5.55 13.51
C ALA A 28 -11.17 -5.47 12.37
N LEU A 29 -9.96 -4.96 12.62
CA LEU A 29 -8.88 -4.93 11.61
C LEU A 29 -8.35 -6.33 11.28
N GLN A 30 -8.24 -7.22 12.26
CA GLN A 30 -7.89 -8.63 12.03
C GLN A 30 -8.90 -9.31 11.11
N ALA A 31 -10.19 -9.21 11.45
CA ALA A 31 -11.28 -9.81 10.67
C ALA A 31 -11.34 -9.25 9.23
N TRP A 32 -10.95 -8.00 9.03
CA TRP A 32 -10.95 -7.37 7.72
C TRP A 32 -9.69 -7.66 6.92
N PHE A 33 -8.51 -7.44 7.50
CA PHE A 33 -7.24 -7.47 6.76
C PHE A 33 -6.64 -8.87 6.61
N GLU A 34 -6.75 -9.76 7.60
CA GLU A 34 -6.11 -11.07 7.50
C GLU A 34 -6.63 -11.93 6.32
N PRO A 35 -7.94 -11.95 6.00
CA PRO A 35 -8.41 -12.61 4.78
C PRO A 35 -7.83 -12.01 3.51
N LEU A 36 -7.61 -10.69 3.46
CA LEU A 36 -7.00 -10.01 2.31
C LEU A 36 -5.50 -10.33 2.22
N LEU A 37 -4.80 -10.33 3.35
CA LEU A 37 -3.39 -10.70 3.42
C LEU A 37 -3.16 -12.17 2.98
N ALA A 38 -4.09 -13.05 3.26
CA ALA A 38 -4.00 -14.45 2.86
C ALA A 38 -4.04 -14.66 1.33
N ILE A 39 -4.70 -13.77 0.58
CA ILE A 39 -4.89 -13.89 -0.87
C ILE A 39 -3.94 -13.01 -1.69
N CYS A 40 -2.97 -12.32 -1.06
CA CYS A 40 -2.07 -11.41 -1.77
C CYS A 40 -0.57 -11.67 -1.50
N PRO A 41 -0.06 -12.90 -1.72
CA PRO A 41 1.33 -13.26 -1.42
C PRO A 41 2.37 -12.47 -2.24
N ALA A 42 2.13 -12.20 -3.53
CA ALA A 42 3.05 -11.43 -4.34
C ALA A 42 3.08 -9.95 -3.92
N LEU A 43 1.92 -9.36 -3.63
CA LEU A 43 1.84 -8.00 -3.11
C LEU A 43 2.59 -7.87 -1.78
N ARG A 44 2.40 -8.83 -0.86
CA ARG A 44 3.13 -8.90 0.42
C ARG A 44 4.64 -9.01 0.22
N ALA A 45 5.09 -9.85 -0.70
CA ALA A 45 6.50 -9.97 -1.06
C ALA A 45 7.07 -8.65 -1.61
N GLY A 46 6.30 -7.92 -2.41
CA GLY A 46 6.68 -6.60 -2.93
C GLY A 46 6.73 -5.51 -1.84
N ILE A 47 5.89 -5.60 -0.80
CA ILE A 47 5.95 -4.69 0.37
C ILE A 47 7.23 -4.96 1.16
N GLY A 48 7.53 -6.23 1.47
CA GLY A 48 8.79 -6.69 2.06
C GLY A 48 9.06 -6.23 3.50
N ALA A 49 8.13 -5.50 4.13
CA ALA A 49 8.30 -4.91 5.46
C ALA A 49 6.96 -4.77 6.18
N ASN A 50 6.97 -4.53 7.48
CA ASN A 50 5.76 -4.35 8.29
C ASN A 50 5.30 -2.89 8.33
N CYS A 51 4.00 -2.70 8.64
CA CYS A 51 3.39 -1.40 8.82
C CYS A 51 2.80 -1.25 10.23
N LEU A 52 3.25 -0.25 10.96
CA LEU A 52 2.69 0.14 12.24
C LEU A 52 1.55 1.15 12.04
N ILE A 53 0.36 0.84 12.54
CA ILE A 53 -0.73 1.80 12.72
C ILE A 53 -0.71 2.23 14.19
N GLN A 54 -0.44 3.50 14.43
CA GLN A 54 -0.38 4.08 15.74
C GLN A 54 -1.56 5.04 15.96
N THR A 55 -2.28 4.83 17.04
CA THR A 55 -3.32 5.75 17.53
C THR A 55 -2.97 6.23 18.94
N ARG A 56 -3.85 7.05 19.54
CA ARG A 56 -3.67 7.48 20.94
C ARG A 56 -3.65 6.31 21.93
N ASP A 57 -4.50 5.32 21.74
CA ASP A 57 -4.78 4.27 22.71
C ASP A 57 -4.31 2.88 22.24
N LEU A 58 -3.91 2.72 20.99
CA LEU A 58 -3.62 1.42 20.41
C LEU A 58 -2.51 1.51 19.35
N GLU A 59 -1.62 0.52 19.40
CA GLU A 59 -0.56 0.30 18.41
C GLU A 59 -0.76 -1.07 17.77
N ILE A 60 -0.95 -1.08 16.46
CA ILE A 60 -1.29 -2.28 15.67
C ILE A 60 -0.24 -2.47 14.60
N LEU A 61 0.33 -3.67 14.54
CA LEU A 61 1.24 -4.07 13.48
C LEU A 61 0.50 -4.88 12.42
N ILE A 62 0.61 -4.46 11.18
CA ILE A 62 0.29 -5.27 10.01
C ILE A 62 1.59 -5.97 9.61
N ASP A 63 1.66 -7.27 9.91
CA ASP A 63 2.77 -8.12 9.52
C ASP A 63 2.50 -8.69 8.14
N PHE A 64 3.18 -8.12 7.14
CA PHE A 64 3.05 -8.57 5.76
C PHE A 64 3.82 -9.87 5.50
N GLN A 65 4.81 -10.23 6.33
CA GLN A 65 5.53 -11.49 6.20
C GLN A 65 4.65 -12.67 6.58
N ASP A 66 4.03 -12.59 7.75
CA ASP A 66 3.19 -13.67 8.28
C ASP A 66 1.72 -13.53 7.85
N GLY A 67 1.32 -12.40 7.28
CA GLY A 67 -0.06 -12.12 6.88
C GLY A 67 -0.99 -11.97 8.08
N LYS A 68 -0.53 -11.31 9.13
CA LYS A 68 -1.22 -11.15 10.39
C LYS A 68 -1.37 -9.70 10.80
N VAL A 69 -2.41 -9.43 11.57
CA VAL A 69 -2.60 -8.14 12.25
C VAL A 69 -2.54 -8.38 13.75
N THR A 70 -1.58 -7.77 14.41
CA THR A 70 -1.31 -8.03 15.83
C THR A 70 -1.16 -6.74 16.61
N LYS A 71 -1.24 -6.83 17.94
CA LYS A 71 -0.79 -5.74 18.79
C LYS A 71 0.72 -5.58 18.63
N PHE A 72 1.18 -4.34 18.49
CA PHE A 72 2.60 -4.03 18.44
C PHE A 72 3.29 -4.33 19.77
N THR A 73 4.45 -5.01 19.72
CA THR A 73 5.29 -5.37 20.87
C THR A 73 6.77 -5.23 20.54
N ASP A 74 7.14 -4.16 19.82
CA ASP A 74 8.52 -3.81 19.43
C ASP A 74 9.08 -4.58 18.22
N GLN A 75 8.22 -5.09 17.33
CA GLN A 75 8.66 -5.68 16.08
C GLN A 75 9.20 -4.63 15.11
N PRO A 76 10.14 -4.98 14.19
CA PRO A 76 10.62 -4.06 13.18
C PRO A 76 9.51 -3.67 12.20
N PHE A 77 9.52 -2.41 11.76
CA PHE A 77 8.63 -1.88 10.72
C PHE A 77 9.36 -0.82 9.89
N ASP A 78 8.98 -0.69 8.62
CA ASP A 78 9.50 0.34 7.73
C ASP A 78 8.43 1.37 7.33
N PHE A 79 7.17 1.14 7.71
CA PHE A 79 6.07 2.05 7.47
C PHE A 79 5.31 2.31 8.76
N ARG A 80 4.88 3.57 8.95
CA ARG A 80 4.03 3.94 10.09
C ARG A 80 2.99 4.96 9.68
N PHE A 81 1.79 4.78 10.19
CA PHE A 81 0.69 5.74 10.09
C PHE A 81 0.23 6.13 11.50
N ASP A 82 0.43 7.42 11.84
CA ASP A 82 -0.09 7.99 13.08
C ASP A 82 -1.49 8.55 12.77
N ILE A 83 -2.53 7.86 13.21
CA ILE A 83 -3.93 8.13 12.84
C ILE A 83 -4.71 8.55 14.10
N PRO A 84 -5.49 9.65 14.07
CA PRO A 84 -6.42 9.93 15.14
C PRO A 84 -7.35 8.74 15.40
N GLN A 85 -7.52 8.37 16.66
CA GLN A 85 -8.31 7.20 17.07
C GLN A 85 -9.71 7.20 16.43
N GLU A 86 -10.41 8.31 16.55
CA GLU A 86 -11.78 8.49 16.08
C GLU A 86 -11.88 8.38 14.55
N LEU A 87 -10.81 8.78 13.84
CA LEU A 87 -10.75 8.66 12.39
C LEU A 87 -10.56 7.20 11.96
N LEU A 88 -9.67 6.46 12.62
CA LEU A 88 -9.47 5.05 12.32
C LEU A 88 -10.75 4.22 12.61
N GLU A 89 -11.40 4.48 13.75
CA GLU A 89 -12.67 3.86 14.11
C GLU A 89 -13.76 4.11 13.04
N ALA A 90 -13.86 5.35 12.56
CA ALA A 90 -14.82 5.71 11.50
C ALA A 90 -14.52 5.01 10.17
N ILE A 91 -13.25 4.89 9.78
CA ILE A 91 -12.81 4.23 8.55
C ILE A 91 -13.12 2.74 8.61
N VAL A 92 -12.91 2.11 9.77
CA VAL A 92 -13.19 0.69 10.00
C VAL A 92 -14.70 0.44 10.06
N ASP A 93 -15.48 1.27 10.76
CA ASP A 93 -16.94 1.15 10.84
C ASP A 93 -17.60 1.30 9.46
N GLN A 94 -17.10 2.23 8.62
CA GLN A 94 -17.59 2.44 7.26
C GLN A 94 -17.08 1.40 6.26
N HIS A 95 -16.16 0.54 6.67
CA HIS A 95 -15.50 -0.43 5.81
C HIS A 95 -14.94 0.21 4.52
N ALA A 96 -14.15 1.28 4.68
CA ALA A 96 -13.64 2.08 3.57
C ALA A 96 -12.60 1.28 2.75
N VAL A 97 -13.03 0.66 1.66
CA VAL A 97 -12.25 -0.29 0.85
C VAL A 97 -11.12 0.36 0.02
N ASP A 98 -11.04 1.67 0.01
CA ASP A 98 -10.01 2.45 -0.71
C ASP A 98 -9.53 3.60 0.18
N TRP A 99 -8.48 3.33 0.95
CA TRP A 99 -7.90 4.36 1.82
C TRP A 99 -7.18 5.45 1.04
N SER A 100 -6.71 5.17 -0.17
CA SER A 100 -6.00 6.16 -0.97
C SER A 100 -6.90 7.32 -1.38
N ASN A 101 -8.16 7.03 -1.77
CA ASN A 101 -9.12 8.04 -2.20
C ASN A 101 -10.02 8.58 -1.07
N SER A 102 -10.15 7.87 0.04
CA SER A 102 -10.98 8.30 1.17
C SER A 102 -10.16 8.91 2.31
N PHE A 103 -9.18 8.17 2.80
CA PHE A 103 -8.43 8.52 4.00
C PHE A 103 -7.15 9.31 3.69
N PHE A 104 -6.30 8.84 2.75
CA PHE A 104 -5.01 9.49 2.50
C PHE A 104 -5.18 10.91 1.96
N LEU A 105 -6.16 11.15 1.10
CA LEU A 105 -6.46 12.50 0.59
C LEU A 105 -7.00 13.45 1.67
N SER A 106 -7.47 12.93 2.80
CA SER A 106 -7.92 13.79 3.90
C SER A 106 -6.79 14.56 4.58
N CYS A 107 -5.55 14.10 4.44
CA CYS A 107 -4.36 14.64 5.11
C CYS A 107 -4.49 14.76 6.64
N ARG A 108 -5.33 13.92 7.27
CA ARG A 108 -5.61 13.94 8.72
C ARG A 108 -4.78 12.97 9.53
N PHE A 109 -3.69 12.49 8.98
CA PHE A 109 -2.78 11.54 9.60
C PHE A 109 -1.34 11.93 9.29
N VAL A 110 -0.38 11.31 9.94
CA VAL A 110 1.04 11.43 9.61
C VAL A 110 1.51 10.08 9.08
N ALA A 111 2.17 10.09 7.94
CA ALA A 111 2.83 8.92 7.39
C ALA A 111 4.35 9.05 7.55
N TRP A 112 4.98 7.97 7.97
CA TRP A 112 6.43 7.84 8.03
C TRP A 112 6.86 6.56 7.31
N ARG A 113 8.01 6.58 6.69
CA ARG A 113 8.64 5.42 6.07
C ARG A 113 10.15 5.45 6.21
N SER A 114 10.76 4.27 6.23
CA SER A 114 12.17 4.05 6.05
C SER A 114 12.46 3.80 4.56
N GLY A 115 13.40 4.54 3.96
CA GLY A 115 13.79 4.34 2.56
C GLY A 115 12.86 4.94 1.51
N GLU A 116 12.91 4.36 0.31
CA GLU A 116 12.21 4.84 -0.88
C GLU A 116 10.69 4.59 -0.84
N PHE A 117 9.97 5.24 -1.77
CA PHE A 117 8.53 5.00 -1.91
C PHE A 117 8.27 3.57 -2.39
N ASN A 118 7.42 2.86 -1.64
CA ASN A 118 6.98 1.52 -1.99
C ASN A 118 5.54 1.56 -2.50
N GLU A 119 5.36 1.31 -3.80
CA GLU A 119 4.03 1.33 -4.41
C GLU A 119 3.15 0.14 -4.00
N TYR A 120 3.74 -0.98 -3.56
CA TYR A 120 2.97 -2.16 -3.17
C TYR A 120 2.17 -1.91 -1.90
N ILE A 121 2.74 -1.23 -0.89
CA ILE A 121 1.98 -0.88 0.32
C ILE A 121 0.87 0.14 0.01
N TYR A 122 1.12 1.09 -0.88
CA TYR A 122 0.09 2.02 -1.34
C TYR A 122 -1.06 1.26 -2.03
N ASN A 123 -0.73 0.31 -2.90
CA ASN A 123 -1.70 -0.52 -3.61
C ASN A 123 -2.48 -1.45 -2.67
N PHE A 124 -1.87 -1.94 -1.57
CA PHE A 124 -2.57 -2.68 -0.53
C PHE A 124 -3.70 -1.83 0.06
N PHE A 125 -3.40 -0.64 0.55
CA PHE A 125 -4.39 0.25 1.16
C PHE A 125 -5.42 0.84 0.16
N LYS A 126 -5.15 0.78 -1.11
CA LYS A 126 -6.09 1.11 -2.18
C LYS A 126 -7.09 -0.02 -2.46
N SER A 127 -6.82 -1.25 -2.01
CA SER A 127 -7.49 -2.46 -2.50
C SER A 127 -8.05 -3.33 -1.38
N LEU A 128 -8.72 -2.72 -0.39
CA LEU A 128 -9.18 -3.38 0.84
C LEU A 128 -10.55 -4.10 0.67
N SER A 129 -10.79 -4.71 -0.49
CA SER A 129 -11.86 -5.68 -0.72
C SER A 129 -11.32 -6.89 -1.48
N VAL A 130 -11.97 -8.05 -1.36
CA VAL A 130 -11.51 -9.29 -2.00
C VAL A 130 -11.35 -9.11 -3.51
N GLU A 131 -12.33 -8.54 -4.18
CA GLU A 131 -12.28 -8.31 -5.64
C GLU A 131 -11.11 -7.41 -6.06
N ARG A 132 -10.91 -6.29 -5.34
CA ARG A 132 -9.80 -5.36 -5.62
C ARG A 132 -8.47 -6.01 -5.30
N MET A 133 -8.37 -6.73 -4.18
CA MET A 133 -7.14 -7.40 -3.76
C MET A 133 -6.67 -8.46 -4.74
N ILE A 134 -7.57 -9.29 -5.28
CA ILE A 134 -7.25 -10.27 -6.33
C ILE A 134 -6.64 -9.57 -7.55
N ARG A 135 -7.22 -8.46 -8.00
CA ARG A 135 -6.71 -7.70 -9.15
C ARG A 135 -5.31 -7.13 -8.87
N THR A 136 -5.14 -6.52 -7.70
CA THR A 136 -3.87 -5.95 -7.24
C THR A 136 -2.79 -7.01 -7.06
N GLU A 137 -3.15 -8.20 -6.58
CA GLU A 137 -2.26 -9.34 -6.49
C GLU A 137 -1.74 -9.80 -7.85
N HIS A 138 -2.63 -9.90 -8.86
CA HIS A 138 -2.21 -10.23 -10.23
C HIS A 138 -1.25 -9.20 -10.81
N GLU A 139 -1.50 -7.90 -10.57
CA GLU A 139 -0.60 -6.83 -10.99
C GLU A 139 0.76 -6.93 -10.28
N ALA A 140 0.77 -7.20 -8.98
CA ALA A 140 1.99 -7.35 -8.20
C ALA A 140 2.81 -8.58 -8.65
N ALA A 141 2.16 -9.72 -8.86
CA ALA A 141 2.79 -10.93 -9.36
C ALA A 141 3.46 -10.70 -10.72
N SER A 142 2.73 -10.07 -11.66
CA SER A 142 3.27 -9.72 -12.97
C SER A 142 4.49 -8.83 -12.88
N ARG A 143 4.48 -7.81 -12.00
CA ARG A 143 5.62 -6.89 -11.82
C ARG A 143 6.84 -7.58 -11.21
N LEU A 144 6.64 -8.48 -10.23
CA LEU A 144 7.73 -9.23 -9.63
C LEU A 144 8.36 -10.23 -10.62
N GLU A 145 7.56 -10.83 -11.49
CA GLU A 145 8.05 -11.66 -12.59
C GLU A 145 8.85 -10.83 -13.59
N ILE A 146 8.32 -9.67 -14.00
CA ILE A 146 9.00 -8.74 -14.90
C ILE A 146 10.35 -8.30 -14.31
N ASN A 147 10.38 -7.94 -13.02
CA ASN A 147 11.63 -7.54 -12.38
C ASN A 147 12.69 -8.64 -12.32
N LYS A 148 12.27 -9.93 -12.32
CA LYS A 148 13.19 -11.06 -12.50
C LYS A 148 13.72 -11.15 -13.92
N ASP A 149 12.85 -10.89 -14.90
CA ASP A 149 13.19 -10.94 -16.33
C ASP A 149 13.92 -9.67 -16.83
N LEU A 150 13.86 -8.54 -16.09
CA LEU A 150 14.60 -7.31 -16.43
C LEU A 150 16.13 -7.48 -16.34
N SER A 151 16.59 -8.52 -15.66
CA SER A 151 18.01 -8.93 -15.67
C SER A 151 18.38 -9.75 -16.91
N ASP A 152 17.40 -10.14 -17.73
CA ASP A 152 17.59 -10.94 -18.93
C ASP A 152 17.90 -9.99 -20.10
N GLU A 153 19.16 -9.85 -20.41
CA GLU A 153 19.65 -9.10 -21.55
C GLU A 153 19.64 -9.98 -22.80
N ILE A 154 19.27 -9.38 -23.93
CA ILE A 154 19.30 -10.04 -25.23
C ILE A 154 20.13 -9.24 -26.21
N GLU A 155 20.78 -9.93 -27.14
CA GLU A 155 21.46 -9.30 -28.27
C GLU A 155 20.45 -9.11 -29.43
N LEU A 156 20.28 -7.85 -29.87
CA LEU A 156 19.54 -7.49 -31.06
C LEU A 156 20.46 -6.72 -32.00
N GLY A 157 20.95 -7.38 -33.04
CA GLY A 157 21.98 -6.83 -33.92
C GLY A 157 23.25 -6.50 -33.14
N ASP A 158 23.67 -5.23 -33.18
CA ASP A 158 24.86 -4.74 -32.48
C ASP A 158 24.54 -4.19 -31.05
N PHE A 159 23.30 -4.33 -30.59
CA PHE A 159 22.85 -3.81 -29.30
C PHE A 159 22.59 -4.91 -28.29
N VAL A 160 22.95 -4.64 -27.04
CA VAL A 160 22.54 -5.43 -25.86
C VAL A 160 21.43 -4.65 -25.18
N VAL A 161 20.25 -5.21 -25.09
CA VAL A 161 19.05 -4.56 -24.53
C VAL A 161 18.35 -5.49 -23.55
N GLN A 162 17.54 -4.90 -22.67
CA GLN A 162 16.64 -5.69 -21.85
C GLN A 162 15.64 -6.45 -22.71
N ARG A 163 15.37 -7.73 -22.40
CA ARG A 163 14.43 -8.56 -23.15
C ARG A 163 13.04 -7.94 -23.23
N LYS A 164 12.56 -7.32 -22.14
CA LYS A 164 11.21 -6.75 -22.11
C LYS A 164 11.22 -5.22 -22.18
N CYS A 165 10.41 -4.68 -23.07
CA CYS A 165 10.20 -3.26 -23.19
C CYS A 165 9.63 -2.69 -21.87
N PRO A 166 10.28 -1.70 -21.22
CA PRO A 166 9.85 -1.18 -19.93
C PRO A 166 8.47 -0.50 -19.97
N HIS A 167 8.02 -0.02 -21.15
CA HIS A 167 6.75 0.67 -21.30
C HIS A 167 5.56 -0.28 -21.52
N ARG A 168 5.75 -1.31 -22.35
CA ARG A 168 4.68 -2.20 -22.81
C ARG A 168 4.85 -3.66 -22.42
N GLN A 169 5.96 -4.00 -21.79
CA GLN A 169 6.29 -5.37 -21.40
C GLN A 169 6.34 -6.38 -22.56
N ALA A 170 6.46 -5.86 -23.78
CA ALA A 170 6.63 -6.70 -24.97
C ALA A 170 8.01 -7.35 -24.94
N ASP A 171 8.09 -8.62 -25.32
CA ASP A 171 9.35 -9.34 -25.48
C ASP A 171 10.06 -8.84 -26.75
N LEU A 172 11.17 -8.12 -26.56
CA LEU A 172 11.92 -7.51 -27.66
C LEU A 172 12.64 -8.55 -28.55
N SER A 173 12.83 -9.77 -28.06
CA SER A 173 13.34 -10.87 -28.90
C SER A 173 12.35 -11.31 -29.97
N VAL A 174 11.05 -11.00 -29.79
CA VAL A 174 9.96 -11.36 -30.70
C VAL A 174 9.43 -10.16 -31.47
N PHE A 175 9.37 -8.99 -30.83
CA PHE A 175 8.69 -7.80 -31.37
C PHE A 175 9.65 -6.61 -31.57
N GLY A 176 10.94 -6.76 -31.21
CA GLY A 176 11.92 -5.69 -31.43
C GLY A 176 12.34 -5.65 -32.91
N GLU A 177 12.25 -4.49 -33.54
CA GLU A 177 12.80 -4.20 -34.87
C GLU A 177 13.83 -3.08 -34.74
N ILE A 178 15.02 -3.30 -35.32
CA ILE A 178 16.06 -2.29 -35.37
C ILE A 178 15.92 -1.49 -36.66
N ASN A 179 15.74 -0.17 -36.52
CA ASN A 179 15.71 0.75 -37.65
C ASN A 179 16.84 1.78 -37.51
N GLY A 180 17.99 1.47 -38.09
CA GLY A 180 19.20 2.28 -37.92
C GLY A 180 19.73 2.21 -36.47
N ASN A 181 19.70 3.32 -35.74
CA ASN A 181 20.11 3.43 -34.33
C ASN A 181 18.93 3.43 -33.34
N GLU A 182 17.73 3.11 -33.82
CA GLU A 182 16.49 3.08 -33.00
C GLU A 182 15.95 1.64 -32.91
N LEU A 183 15.40 1.32 -31.75
CA LEU A 183 14.76 0.05 -31.43
C LEU A 183 13.24 0.22 -31.33
#